data_fabff479f58927ffb04b4ba412e162c2
#
_entry.id   fabff479f58927ffb04b4ba412e162c2
#
_cell.length_a   1.000
_cell.length_b   1.000
_cell.length_c   1.000
_cell.angle_alpha   90.00
_cell.angle_beta   90.00
_cell.angle_gamma   90.00
#
_symmetry.space_group_name_H-M   'P 1'
#
loop_
_entity.id
_entity.type
_entity.pdbx_description
1 polymer ?
#
loop_
_entity_poly.entity_id
_entity_poly.type
_entity_poly.pdbx_seq_one_letter_code
_entity_poly.pdbx_strand_id
1 'polypeptide(L)'
;MNLKIVSTNWVLYEWKVSEVVVPIKDWEIWILHNHETYTWVIKWWICKFKTDKNWDFIKDGEYNIISIWDGVVYTDGKEVRIAVSSANATIEKSKQEIEEMKKHLQEEIEKAKAKWSLEEVEKALFKMNKLEADLELKKHTK
;
A
#
# COMPACT_ATOMS: atom_id res chain seq x y z
N MET A 1 -19.96 -5.67 3.47
CA MET A 1 -19.00 -5.63 4.61
C MET A 1 -18.37 -4.26 4.72
N ASN A 2 -17.87 -3.93 5.88
CA ASN A 2 -17.25 -2.63 6.12
C ASN A 2 -15.74 -2.74 6.04
N LEU A 3 -15.11 -1.74 5.41
CA LEU A 3 -13.67 -1.61 5.35
C LEU A 3 -13.23 -0.38 6.12
N LYS A 4 -12.26 -0.56 6.99
CA LYS A 4 -11.60 0.54 7.71
C LYS A 4 -10.11 0.46 7.47
N ILE A 5 -9.54 1.53 6.92
CA ILE A 5 -8.10 1.64 6.68
C ILE A 5 -7.56 2.77 7.55
N VAL A 6 -6.65 2.43 8.46
CA VAL A 6 -6.01 3.40 9.33
C VAL A 6 -4.51 3.40 9.14
N SER A 7 -3.92 4.58 9.13
CA SER A 7 -2.48 4.76 9.23
C SER A 7 -2.14 5.31 10.60
N THR A 8 -0.87 5.55 10.87
CA THR A 8 -0.37 5.95 12.18
C THR A 8 -1.11 7.13 12.81
N ASN A 9 -1.58 8.08 12.01
CA ASN A 9 -2.14 9.34 12.51
C ASN A 9 -3.60 9.59 12.12
N TRP A 10 -4.20 8.78 11.28
CA TRP A 10 -5.52 9.09 10.75
C TRP A 10 -6.24 7.91 10.12
N VAL A 11 -7.57 8.06 9.96
CA VAL A 11 -8.41 7.11 9.23
C VAL A 11 -8.44 7.55 7.77
N LEU A 12 -7.93 6.72 6.87
CA LEU A 12 -7.90 7.01 5.44
C LEU A 12 -9.23 6.68 4.76
N TYR A 13 -9.87 5.61 5.19
CA TYR A 13 -11.12 5.13 4.61
C TYR A 13 -11.96 4.40 5.66
N GLU A 14 -13.27 4.63 5.64
CA GLU A 14 -14.22 3.92 6.50
C GLU A 14 -15.59 3.91 5.82
N TRP A 15 -15.92 2.84 5.12
CA TRP A 15 -17.17 2.70 4.40
C TRP A 15 -17.41 1.24 3.99
N LYS A 16 -18.58 1.00 3.41
CA LYS A 16 -18.95 -0.32 2.87
C LYS A 16 -18.20 -0.62 1.59
N VAL A 17 -17.81 -1.88 1.44
CA VAL A 17 -17.17 -2.41 0.24
C VAL A 17 -17.75 -3.77 -0.11
N SER A 18 -17.66 -4.15 -1.38
CA SER A 18 -18.06 -5.47 -1.83
C SER A 18 -16.87 -6.44 -1.88
N GLU A 19 -15.67 -5.92 -2.03
CA GLU A 19 -14.46 -6.73 -2.19
C GLU A 19 -13.23 -5.93 -1.79
N VAL A 20 -12.27 -6.61 -1.16
CA VAL A 20 -10.97 -6.03 -0.84
C VAL A 20 -9.88 -6.97 -1.33
N VAL A 21 -8.87 -6.45 -2.01
CA VAL A 21 -7.69 -7.21 -2.44
C VAL A 21 -6.49 -6.62 -1.73
N VAL A 22 -5.82 -7.43 -0.92
CA VAL A 22 -4.73 -6.99 -0.06
C VAL A 22 -3.43 -7.71 -0.41
N PRO A 23 -2.31 -6.99 -0.54
CA PRO A 23 -1.02 -7.62 -0.79
C PRO A 23 -0.48 -8.29 0.47
N ILE A 24 -0.07 -9.54 0.34
CA ILE A 24 0.68 -10.26 1.37
C ILE A 24 1.99 -10.75 0.76
N LYS A 25 2.77 -11.46 1.54
CA LYS A 25 4.08 -11.97 1.12
C LYS A 25 3.97 -12.75 -0.16
N ASP A 26 4.25 -12.66 -1.21
CA ASP A 26 4.28 -13.41 -2.49
C ASP A 26 3.01 -13.33 -3.34
N TRP A 27 1.85 -12.94 -2.77
CA TRP A 27 0.60 -12.86 -3.54
C TRP A 27 -0.40 -11.85 -2.97
N GLU A 28 -1.60 -11.85 -3.53
CA GLU A 28 -2.72 -11.03 -3.08
C GLU A 28 -3.81 -11.92 -2.52
N ILE A 29 -4.54 -11.43 -1.52
CA ILE A 29 -5.70 -12.10 -0.95
C ILE A 29 -6.96 -11.33 -1.33
N TRP A 30 -7.96 -12.03 -1.84
CA TRP A 30 -9.30 -11.50 -2.08
C TRP A 30 -10.18 -11.74 -0.86
N ILE A 31 -10.67 -10.68 -0.26
CA ILE A 31 -11.56 -10.75 0.89
C ILE A 31 -12.96 -10.36 0.43
N LEU A 32 -13.89 -11.32 0.54
CA LEU A 32 -15.29 -11.15 0.20
C LEU A 32 -16.14 -11.25 1.46
N HIS A 33 -17.42 -10.88 1.35
CA HIS A 33 -18.34 -11.03 2.46
C HIS A 33 -18.41 -12.49 2.94
N ASN A 34 -18.47 -12.69 4.26
CA ASN A 34 -18.44 -14.01 4.90
C ASN A 34 -17.10 -14.75 4.80
N HIS A 35 -16.01 -14.07 4.52
CA HIS A 35 -14.68 -14.66 4.62
C HIS A 35 -14.42 -15.14 6.04
N GLU A 36 -13.67 -16.23 6.18
CA GLU A 36 -13.28 -16.75 7.49
C GLU A 36 -12.49 -15.68 8.29
N THR A 37 -12.63 -15.72 9.60
CA THR A 37 -11.86 -14.82 10.49
C THR A 37 -10.39 -15.13 10.35
N TYR A 38 -9.62 -14.12 9.97
CA TYR A 38 -8.18 -14.27 9.78
C TYR A 38 -7.44 -12.95 9.92
N THR A 39 -6.14 -13.05 10.19
CA THR A 39 -5.23 -11.91 10.25
C THR A 39 -3.99 -12.23 9.40
N TRP A 40 -3.64 -11.31 8.51
CA TRP A 40 -2.44 -11.43 7.68
C TRP A 40 -1.51 -10.24 7.89
N VAL A 41 -0.22 -10.47 7.71
CA VAL A 41 0.76 -9.39 7.66
C VAL A 41 0.77 -8.81 6.24
N ILE A 42 0.67 -7.51 6.14
CA ILE A 42 0.69 -6.79 4.87
C ILE A 42 2.12 -6.35 4.56
N LYS A 43 2.53 -6.57 3.33
CA LYS A 43 3.73 -5.95 2.78
C LYS A 43 3.39 -4.63 2.09
N TRP A 44 4.37 -3.97 1.56
CA TRP A 44 4.22 -2.76 0.78
C TRP A 44 3.74 -3.12 -0.63
N TRP A 45 2.62 -2.60 -1.05
CA TRP A 45 2.12 -2.68 -2.42
C TRP A 45 0.78 -1.95 -2.55
N ILE A 46 0.03 -2.35 -3.52
CA ILE A 46 -1.27 -1.75 -3.83
C ILE A 46 -2.39 -2.55 -3.18
N CYS A 47 -3.22 -1.88 -2.41
CA CYS A 47 -4.49 -2.42 -1.92
C CYS A 47 -5.61 -1.94 -2.84
N LYS A 48 -6.52 -2.84 -3.17
CA LYS A 48 -7.67 -2.54 -4.04
C LYS A 48 -8.97 -2.83 -3.32
N PHE A 49 -9.98 -2.02 -3.55
CA PHE A 49 -11.31 -2.29 -3.01
C PHE A 49 -12.41 -1.76 -3.93
N LYS A 50 -13.56 -2.43 -3.89
CA LYS A 50 -14.75 -2.03 -4.64
C LYS A 50 -15.80 -1.48 -3.69
N THR A 51 -16.40 -0.36 -4.05
CA THR A 51 -17.50 0.26 -3.30
C THR A 51 -18.52 0.84 -4.27
N ASP A 52 -19.75 0.99 -3.81
CA ASP A 52 -20.83 1.59 -4.58
C ASP A 52 -20.78 3.12 -4.60
N LYS A 53 -20.02 3.72 -3.69
CA LYS A 53 -19.87 5.17 -3.58
C LYS A 53 -18.70 5.66 -4.42
N ASN A 54 -18.91 6.79 -5.12
CA ASN A 54 -17.83 7.40 -5.89
C ASN A 54 -16.91 8.19 -4.97
N TRP A 55 -15.74 7.63 -4.71
CA TRP A 55 -14.68 8.25 -3.92
C TRP A 55 -13.60 8.83 -4.82
N ASP A 56 -12.95 9.86 -4.31
CA ASP A 56 -11.88 10.55 -5.04
C ASP A 56 -10.53 9.83 -4.87
N PHE A 57 -10.52 8.54 -5.20
CA PHE A 57 -9.31 7.72 -5.21
C PHE A 57 -8.88 7.44 -6.64
N ILE A 58 -7.61 7.09 -6.81
CA ILE A 58 -7.11 6.58 -8.08
C ILE A 58 -7.80 5.24 -8.35
N LYS A 59 -8.14 4.98 -9.59
CA LYS A 59 -8.89 3.78 -9.97
C LYS A 59 -8.12 2.89 -10.93
N ASP A 60 -8.35 1.59 -10.77
CA ASP A 60 -7.93 0.55 -11.70
C ASP A 60 -9.20 -0.24 -12.06
N GLY A 61 -9.82 0.11 -13.20
CA GLY A 61 -11.13 -0.42 -13.58
C GLY A 61 -12.20 -0.02 -12.56
N GLU A 62 -12.83 -1.00 -11.94
CA GLU A 62 -13.86 -0.80 -10.92
C GLU A 62 -13.27 -0.67 -9.51
N TYR A 63 -11.96 -0.91 -9.35
CA TYR A 63 -11.31 -0.84 -8.06
C TYR A 63 -10.81 0.56 -7.74
N ASN A 64 -11.01 0.99 -6.50
CA ASN A 64 -10.24 2.09 -5.93
C ASN A 64 -8.93 1.51 -5.44
N ILE A 65 -7.83 2.22 -5.66
CA ILE A 65 -6.50 1.74 -5.28
C ILE A 65 -5.78 2.72 -4.38
N ILE A 66 -5.00 2.16 -3.45
CA ILE A 66 -4.12 2.93 -2.58
C ILE A 66 -2.80 2.19 -2.44
N SER A 67 -1.72 2.91 -2.26
CA SER A 67 -0.46 2.29 -1.87
C SER A 67 -0.41 2.16 -0.36
N ILE A 68 -0.03 1.00 0.14
CA ILE A 68 0.06 0.71 1.56
C ILE A 68 1.40 0.06 1.90
N TRP A 69 1.77 0.14 3.13
CA TRP A 69 3.05 -0.32 3.61
C TRP A 69 3.04 -0.73 5.06
N ASP A 70 3.60 -1.91 5.31
CA ASP A 70 3.88 -2.48 6.63
C ASP A 70 2.73 -2.39 7.63
N GLY A 71 1.99 -3.46 7.75
CA GLY A 71 0.89 -3.51 8.68
C GLY A 71 0.22 -4.86 8.73
N VAL A 72 -1.02 -4.85 9.15
CA VAL A 72 -1.83 -6.04 9.25
C VAL A 72 -3.22 -5.80 8.69
N VAL A 73 -3.82 -6.85 8.15
CA VAL A 73 -5.22 -6.87 7.79
C VAL A 73 -5.93 -7.95 8.62
N TYR A 74 -7.07 -7.57 9.18
CA TYR A 74 -7.96 -8.45 9.93
C TYR A 74 -9.31 -8.49 9.25
N THR A 75 -9.93 -9.67 9.19
CA THR A 75 -11.31 -9.82 8.74
C THR A 75 -12.05 -10.84 9.60
N ASP A 76 -13.34 -10.62 9.80
CA ASP A 76 -14.26 -11.56 10.43
C ASP A 76 -15.44 -11.93 9.52
N GLY A 77 -15.36 -11.57 8.24
CA GLY A 77 -16.40 -11.79 7.26
C GLY A 77 -17.44 -10.68 7.18
N LYS A 78 -17.53 -9.81 8.17
CA LYS A 78 -18.44 -8.65 8.21
C LYS A 78 -17.68 -7.35 8.14
N GLU A 79 -16.45 -7.35 8.60
CA GLU A 79 -15.59 -6.18 8.68
C GLU A 79 -14.18 -6.55 8.22
N VAL A 80 -13.53 -5.59 7.56
CA VAL A 80 -12.11 -5.68 7.23
C VAL A 80 -11.43 -4.47 7.83
N ARG A 81 -10.41 -4.71 8.64
CA ARG A 81 -9.60 -3.64 9.25
C ARG A 81 -8.18 -3.74 8.73
N ILE A 82 -7.69 -2.66 8.18
CA ILE A 82 -6.32 -2.56 7.69
C ILE A 82 -5.61 -1.48 8.49
N ALA A 83 -4.59 -1.87 9.24
CA ALA A 83 -3.76 -0.94 10.00
C ALA A 83 -2.35 -0.98 9.43
N VAL A 84 -1.88 0.14 8.92
CA VAL A 84 -0.59 0.24 8.23
C VAL A 84 0.24 1.39 8.77
N SER A 85 1.55 1.31 8.62
CA SER A 85 2.45 2.39 9.00
C SER A 85 2.30 3.60 8.09
N SER A 86 1.99 3.37 6.82
CA SER A 86 1.77 4.44 5.84
C SER A 86 0.83 3.99 4.74
N ALA A 87 0.02 4.92 4.24
CA ALA A 87 -0.86 4.70 3.11
C ALA A 87 -1.03 6.00 2.32
N ASN A 88 -1.02 5.89 0.98
CA ASN A 88 -1.23 7.03 0.09
C ASN A 88 -2.34 6.71 -0.90
N ALA A 89 -3.37 7.55 -0.92
CA ALA A 89 -4.45 7.47 -1.90
C ALA A 89 -4.17 8.31 -3.14
N THR A 90 -3.32 9.30 -3.01
CA THR A 90 -2.90 10.19 -4.11
C THR A 90 -1.39 10.35 -4.09
N ILE A 91 -0.82 10.66 -5.24
CA ILE A 91 0.62 10.91 -5.35
C ILE A 91 0.83 12.34 -5.82
N GLU A 92 1.46 13.14 -4.97
CA GLU A 92 1.78 14.54 -5.27
C GLU A 92 2.96 14.67 -6.25
N LYS A 93 3.86 13.70 -6.24
CA LYS A 93 5.05 13.71 -7.10
C LYS A 93 4.76 13.12 -8.46
N SER A 94 5.37 13.65 -9.50
CA SER A 94 5.29 13.08 -10.84
C SER A 94 6.00 11.73 -10.92
N LYS A 95 5.62 10.91 -11.88
CA LYS A 95 6.27 9.63 -12.15
C LYS A 95 7.78 9.81 -12.36
N GLN A 96 8.17 10.84 -13.11
CA GLN A 96 9.57 11.15 -13.38
C GLN A 96 10.35 11.48 -12.11
N GLU A 97 9.78 12.29 -11.23
CA GLU A 97 10.40 12.62 -9.94
C GLU A 97 10.63 11.37 -9.08
N ILE A 98 9.66 10.47 -9.03
CA ILE A 98 9.77 9.22 -8.28
C ILE A 98 10.88 8.34 -8.86
N GLU A 99 10.96 8.22 -10.17
CA GLU A 99 12.00 7.43 -10.84
C GLU A 99 13.39 8.01 -10.58
N GLU A 100 13.54 9.33 -10.62
CA GLU A 100 14.80 10.01 -10.31
C GLU A 100 15.22 9.80 -8.85
N MET A 101 14.29 9.91 -7.91
CA MET A 101 14.54 9.66 -6.50
C MET A 101 14.98 8.22 -6.26
N LYS A 102 14.31 7.27 -6.89
CA LYS A 102 14.64 5.85 -6.80
C LYS A 102 16.07 5.58 -7.33
N LYS A 103 16.40 6.15 -8.48
CA LYS A 103 17.73 6.01 -9.08
C LYS A 103 18.82 6.59 -8.17
N HIS A 104 18.60 7.78 -7.65
CA HIS A 104 19.53 8.44 -6.75
C HIS A 104 19.77 7.62 -5.49
N LEU A 105 18.72 7.07 -4.91
CA LEU A 105 18.80 6.23 -3.71
C LEU A 105 19.55 4.93 -4.00
N GLN A 106 19.34 4.31 -5.16
CA GLN A 106 20.08 3.12 -5.57
C GLN A 106 21.58 3.41 -5.70
N GLU A 107 21.94 4.56 -6.28
CA GLU A 107 23.33 4.98 -6.41
C GLU A 107 23.98 5.20 -5.03
N GLU A 108 23.27 5.84 -4.11
CA GLU A 108 23.76 6.03 -2.74
C GLU A 108 23.99 4.71 -2.01
N ILE A 109 23.07 3.76 -2.15
CA ILE A 109 23.18 2.43 -1.54
C ILE A 109 24.43 1.72 -2.06
N GLU A 110 24.65 1.74 -3.37
CA GLU A 110 25.82 1.10 -4.00
C GLU A 110 27.14 1.72 -3.50
N LYS A 111 27.22 3.04 -3.44
CA LYS A 111 28.42 3.74 -2.97
C LYS A 111 28.72 3.51 -1.49
N ALA A 112 27.70 3.39 -0.68
CA ALA A 112 27.83 3.33 0.77
C ALA A 112 27.75 1.91 1.35
N LYS A 113 27.50 0.91 0.52
CA LYS A 113 27.25 -0.48 0.92
C LYS A 113 28.28 -1.07 1.86
N ALA A 114 29.56 -0.73 1.68
CA ALA A 114 30.63 -1.19 2.54
C ALA A 114 30.79 -0.38 3.83
N LYS A 115 30.16 0.79 3.92
CA LYS A 115 30.30 1.73 5.04
C LYS A 115 29.09 1.82 5.93
N TRP A 116 27.92 1.37 5.43
CA TRP A 116 26.67 1.47 6.16
C TRP A 116 26.49 0.30 7.12
N SER A 117 25.85 0.57 8.25
CA SER A 117 25.39 -0.47 9.15
C SER A 117 24.19 -1.19 8.52
N LEU A 118 23.88 -2.39 9.02
CA LEU A 118 22.70 -3.14 8.57
C LEU A 118 21.42 -2.32 8.72
N GLU A 119 21.30 -1.58 9.81
CA GLU A 119 20.14 -0.71 10.05
C GLU A 119 19.99 0.36 8.99
N GLU A 120 21.07 1.01 8.59
CA GLU A 120 21.05 2.03 7.54
C GLU A 120 20.67 1.45 6.18
N VAL A 121 21.16 0.26 5.86
CA VAL A 121 20.81 -0.44 4.62
C VAL A 121 19.31 -0.79 4.63
N GLU A 122 18.79 -1.29 5.73
CA GLU A 122 17.37 -1.61 5.87
C GLU A 122 16.49 -0.38 5.70
N LYS A 123 16.86 0.76 6.27
CA LYS A 123 16.13 2.02 6.10
C LYS A 123 16.12 2.48 4.65
N ALA A 124 17.25 2.35 3.95
CA ALA A 124 17.34 2.74 2.55
C ALA A 124 16.49 1.83 1.66
N LEU A 125 16.51 0.52 1.92
CA LEU A 125 15.67 -0.45 1.20
C LEU A 125 14.19 -0.17 1.44
N PHE A 126 13.80 0.19 2.64
CA PHE A 126 12.43 0.58 2.97
C PHE A 126 11.99 1.79 2.13
N LYS A 127 12.83 2.82 2.02
CA LYS A 127 12.54 3.98 1.19
C LYS A 127 12.40 3.63 -0.29
N MET A 128 13.22 2.72 -0.80
CA MET A 128 13.12 2.23 -2.18
C MET A 128 11.82 1.51 -2.42
N ASN A 129 11.42 0.63 -1.51
CA ASN A 129 10.16 -0.10 -1.61
C ASN A 129 8.97 0.87 -1.61
N LYS A 130 9.09 1.94 -0.85
CA LYS A 130 8.09 3.00 -0.83
C LYS A 130 7.95 3.67 -2.18
N LEU A 131 9.05 4.03 -2.78
CA LEU A 131 9.05 4.66 -4.10
C LEU A 131 8.49 3.73 -5.17
N GLU A 132 8.78 2.43 -5.08
CA GLU A 132 8.23 1.44 -6.01
C GLU A 132 6.71 1.32 -5.90
N ALA A 133 6.18 1.30 -4.68
CA ALA A 133 4.73 1.27 -4.46
C ALA A 133 4.06 2.54 -4.99
N ASP A 134 4.64 3.71 -4.73
CA ASP A 134 4.14 4.99 -5.24
C ASP A 134 4.18 5.04 -6.77
N LEU A 135 5.23 4.50 -7.38
CA LEU A 135 5.36 4.43 -8.83
C LEU A 135 4.28 3.52 -9.43
N GLU A 136 4.02 2.38 -8.81
CA GLU A 136 2.97 1.46 -9.26
C GLU A 136 1.59 2.13 -9.20
N LEU A 137 1.31 2.84 -8.11
CA LEU A 137 0.07 3.61 -7.98
C LEU A 137 -0.04 4.68 -9.07
N LYS A 138 1.06 5.35 -9.39
CA LYS A 138 1.10 6.39 -10.42
C LYS A 138 0.86 5.85 -11.83
N LYS A 139 1.22 4.60 -12.10
CA LYS A 139 0.94 3.96 -13.40
C LYS A 139 -0.55 3.83 -13.70
N HIS A 140 -1.40 3.78 -12.67
CA HIS A 140 -2.86 3.72 -12.79
C HIS A 140 -3.49 5.12 -12.87
N THR A 141 -2.69 6.17 -12.84
CA THR A 141 -3.14 7.56 -12.95
C THR A 141 -3.01 8.01 -14.40
N LYS A 142 -4.07 8.58 -14.93
CA LYS A 142 -4.05 9.15 -16.29
C LYS A 142 -3.48 10.55 -16.29
#